data_006197c46be6ed2dbebb21af7c59d4f5
#
_entry.id   006197c46be6ed2dbebb21af7c59d4f5
#
_cell.length_a   1.000
_cell.length_b   1.000
_cell.length_c   1.000
_cell.angle_alpha   90.00
_cell.angle_beta   90.00
_cell.angle_gamma   90.00
#
_symmetry.space_group_name_H-M   'P 1'
#
loop_
_entity.id
_entity.type
_entity.pdbx_description
1 polymer ?
#
loop_
_entity_poly.entity_id
_entity_poly.type
_entity_poly.pdbx_seq_one_letter_code
_entity_poly.pdbx_strand_id
1 'polypeptide(L)'
;MKNKYYILPTIIGTTLALGLILGRQLANIYIPKPPPPLPVVIADTIPQSPYMEKLGKLMDYIEEDYVDKVNADSIVDLTINSILRKLDPHSTYIAKNNIQEVAETMSGKFVGVGISFYVYRDTIAVIKTIEDSDAQNKGIRFGDRIVMAGKYTLYKKHLSTEKIKNILKGEMESRVDLTIYRKNKDSIFTVPIQRKFIPIKSVDCYYKVNDTLGYIRMNRFAETTTEEFTNALKALDKEGINSLILDLRNNSGGFFNVGIQIADEFLRKNKMIVFTKNNRKETEETYATDGGLFENRPIFVLVNENSASASEIVAGALQDNDRGVIVGRRTFGKGLVQSEMPLPDGSAVRLTTARYYTPTGRSIQKPYAYVQQRRSVPIDNATVPDSLKFKTPKGKIVYGGGGIYPDVFVPIDMKPESYLVNELLSSGLTSFFLFEYLDKHPALNNKPYKNYFINEYKIPKEMLTAFAKFLRDRRISINFAKNGKDITKHLKANLGEIWFNENVAGMIRNQGDLYIEECLHYLKPPKHTSTTKKKHKKTY
;
A
#
# COMPACT_ATOMS: atom_id res chain seq x y z
N MET A 1 78.55 -9.04 -5.75
CA MET A 1 77.34 -8.72 -5.02
C MET A 1 76.16 -8.27 -5.96
N LYS A 2 75.87 -8.99 -7.05
CA LYS A 2 74.82 -8.58 -8.03
C LYS A 2 73.61 -9.52 -8.08
N ASN A 3 73.58 -10.64 -7.34
CA ASN A 3 72.49 -11.63 -7.49
C ASN A 3 71.37 -11.58 -6.41
N LYS A 4 71.47 -10.68 -5.43
CA LYS A 4 70.44 -10.61 -4.38
C LYS A 4 69.14 -9.89 -4.79
N TYR A 5 69.18 -9.06 -5.83
CA TYR A 5 68.02 -8.25 -6.22
C TYR A 5 66.97 -9.00 -7.06
N TYR A 6 67.33 -10.18 -7.61
CA TYR A 6 66.38 -10.97 -8.43
C TYR A 6 65.75 -12.13 -7.68
N ILE A 7 66.29 -12.50 -6.52
CA ILE A 7 65.77 -13.65 -5.73
C ILE A 7 64.43 -13.32 -5.07
N LEU A 8 64.27 -12.11 -4.55
CA LEU A 8 63.02 -11.71 -3.87
C LEU A 8 61.80 -11.59 -4.82
N PRO A 9 61.91 -10.93 -5.98
CA PRO A 9 60.82 -10.92 -6.97
C PRO A 9 60.46 -12.31 -7.53
N THR A 10 61.46 -13.18 -7.68
CA THR A 10 61.24 -14.55 -8.18
C THR A 10 60.52 -15.41 -7.15
N ILE A 11 60.87 -15.28 -5.86
CA ILE A 11 60.19 -15.98 -4.76
C ILE A 11 58.76 -15.47 -4.64
N ILE A 12 58.50 -14.17 -4.71
CA ILE A 12 57.14 -13.60 -4.65
C ILE A 12 56.32 -14.07 -5.86
N GLY A 13 56.90 -14.06 -7.05
CA GLY A 13 56.22 -14.54 -8.27
C GLY A 13 55.86 -16.01 -8.21
N THR A 14 56.76 -16.86 -7.74
CA THR A 14 56.51 -18.30 -7.63
C THR A 14 55.51 -18.64 -6.52
N THR A 15 55.52 -17.96 -5.39
CA THR A 15 54.51 -18.13 -4.32
C THR A 15 53.12 -17.66 -4.73
N LEU A 16 53.05 -16.58 -5.48
CA LEU A 16 51.76 -16.09 -6.04
C LEU A 16 51.18 -17.07 -7.08
N ALA A 17 52.05 -17.57 -7.99
CA ALA A 17 51.66 -18.58 -8.97
C ALA A 17 51.22 -19.90 -8.32
N LEU A 18 51.95 -20.39 -7.30
CA LEU A 18 51.56 -21.58 -6.53
C LEU A 18 50.25 -21.35 -5.75
N GLY A 19 50.07 -20.15 -5.16
CA GLY A 19 48.83 -19.77 -4.48
C GLY A 19 47.62 -19.74 -5.40
N LEU A 20 47.77 -19.26 -6.64
CA LEU A 20 46.70 -19.26 -7.67
C LEU A 20 46.37 -20.68 -8.14
N ILE A 21 47.40 -21.55 -8.33
CA ILE A 21 47.17 -22.94 -8.75
C ILE A 21 46.51 -23.74 -7.63
N LEU A 22 46.96 -23.63 -6.40
CA LEU A 22 46.38 -24.26 -5.22
C LEU A 22 44.96 -23.72 -4.94
N GLY A 23 44.76 -22.40 -5.04
CA GLY A 23 43.46 -21.77 -4.88
C GLY A 23 42.45 -22.27 -5.91
N ARG A 24 42.88 -22.45 -7.16
CA ARG A 24 42.03 -23.04 -8.23
C ARG A 24 41.69 -24.50 -8.00
N GLN A 25 42.63 -25.28 -7.46
CA GLN A 25 42.38 -26.69 -7.09
C GLN A 25 41.46 -26.82 -5.87
N LEU A 26 41.65 -25.98 -4.86
CA LEU A 26 40.79 -25.94 -3.68
C LEU A 26 39.38 -25.42 -4.01
N ALA A 27 39.26 -24.42 -4.88
CA ALA A 27 37.96 -23.94 -5.37
C ALA A 27 37.18 -25.04 -6.10
N ASN A 28 37.86 -25.88 -6.89
CA ASN A 28 37.23 -27.03 -7.57
C ASN A 28 36.80 -28.15 -6.59
N ILE A 29 37.38 -28.20 -5.38
CA ILE A 29 37.01 -29.17 -4.33
C ILE A 29 35.84 -28.65 -3.48
N TYR A 30 35.76 -27.30 -3.29
CA TYR A 30 34.74 -26.67 -2.44
C TYR A 30 33.51 -26.13 -3.18
N ILE A 31 33.52 -26.05 -4.52
CA ILE A 31 32.30 -25.77 -5.26
C ILE A 31 31.54 -27.10 -5.33
N PRO A 32 30.42 -27.28 -4.62
CA PRO A 32 29.58 -28.45 -4.81
C PRO A 32 29.19 -28.45 -6.29
N LYS A 33 29.52 -29.53 -7.01
CA LYS A 33 29.00 -29.72 -8.37
C LYS A 33 27.50 -29.49 -8.32
N PRO A 34 26.94 -28.63 -9.20
CA PRO A 34 25.50 -28.55 -9.29
C PRO A 34 24.96 -29.98 -9.38
N PRO A 35 23.92 -30.33 -8.63
CA PRO A 35 23.34 -31.66 -8.75
C PRO A 35 23.09 -31.91 -10.25
N PRO A 36 23.33 -33.13 -10.74
CA PRO A 36 23.01 -33.46 -12.12
C PRO A 36 21.57 -32.97 -12.38
N PRO A 37 21.28 -32.38 -13.55
CA PRO A 37 19.91 -32.00 -13.86
C PRO A 37 19.08 -33.26 -13.58
N LEU A 38 18.09 -33.10 -12.68
CA LEU A 38 17.14 -34.16 -12.42
C LEU A 38 16.70 -34.66 -13.79
N PRO A 39 16.69 -35.95 -14.04
CA PRO A 39 16.16 -36.47 -15.30
C PRO A 39 14.83 -35.73 -15.51
N VAL A 40 14.70 -35.08 -16.65
CA VAL A 40 13.39 -34.62 -17.08
C VAL A 40 12.57 -35.88 -17.16
N VAL A 41 11.89 -36.22 -16.10
CA VAL A 41 10.80 -37.17 -16.12
C VAL A 41 9.84 -36.49 -17.09
N ILE A 42 9.90 -36.88 -18.36
CA ILE A 42 8.80 -36.69 -19.28
C ILE A 42 7.64 -37.25 -18.47
N ALA A 43 6.80 -36.32 -17.98
CA ALA A 43 5.68 -36.72 -17.14
C ALA A 43 4.92 -37.76 -17.93
N ASP A 44 5.14 -39.03 -17.57
CA ASP A 44 4.23 -40.10 -17.96
C ASP A 44 2.85 -39.52 -17.66
N THR A 45 2.06 -39.39 -18.68
CA THR A 45 0.70 -38.90 -18.71
C THR A 45 0.04 -39.09 -17.35
N ILE A 46 -0.01 -38.00 -16.56
CA ILE A 46 -0.87 -37.96 -15.38
C ILE A 46 -2.22 -38.44 -15.91
N PRO A 47 -2.79 -39.55 -15.43
CA PRO A 47 -4.05 -40.05 -15.95
C PRO A 47 -5.02 -38.85 -15.88
N GLN A 48 -5.43 -38.37 -17.05
CA GLN A 48 -6.30 -37.21 -17.13
C GLN A 48 -7.54 -37.54 -16.32
N SER A 49 -7.80 -36.76 -15.29
CA SER A 49 -8.98 -37.02 -14.47
C SER A 49 -10.21 -36.97 -15.40
N PRO A 50 -11.23 -37.79 -15.16
CA PRO A 50 -12.43 -37.83 -16.01
C PRO A 50 -13.08 -36.45 -16.21
N TYR A 51 -12.82 -35.52 -15.29
CA TYR A 51 -13.32 -34.14 -15.39
C TYR A 51 -12.54 -33.33 -16.42
N MET A 52 -11.23 -33.52 -16.54
CA MET A 52 -10.38 -32.86 -17.52
C MET A 52 -10.69 -33.35 -18.94
N GLU A 53 -10.89 -34.66 -19.12
CA GLU A 53 -11.32 -35.24 -20.39
C GLU A 53 -12.68 -34.65 -20.84
N LYS A 54 -13.64 -34.55 -19.91
CA LYS A 54 -14.96 -33.99 -20.20
C LYS A 54 -14.87 -32.50 -20.59
N LEU A 55 -14.04 -31.70 -19.92
CA LEU A 55 -13.87 -30.28 -20.25
C LEU A 55 -13.13 -30.10 -21.58
N GLY A 56 -12.09 -30.91 -21.84
CA GLY A 56 -11.38 -30.90 -23.12
C GLY A 56 -12.33 -31.23 -24.28
N LYS A 57 -13.11 -32.30 -24.14
CA LYS A 57 -14.08 -32.69 -25.18
C LYS A 57 -15.15 -31.63 -25.44
N LEU A 58 -15.61 -30.92 -24.40
CA LEU A 58 -16.52 -29.79 -24.57
C LEU A 58 -15.88 -28.67 -25.36
N MET A 59 -14.59 -28.35 -25.09
CA MET A 59 -13.88 -27.31 -25.82
C MET A 59 -13.67 -27.69 -27.29
N ASP A 60 -13.32 -28.98 -27.57
CA ASP A 60 -13.23 -29.49 -28.95
C ASP A 60 -14.55 -29.27 -29.71
N TYR A 61 -15.69 -29.63 -29.13
CA TYR A 61 -17.01 -29.40 -29.77
C TYR A 61 -17.31 -27.92 -29.99
N ILE A 62 -16.90 -27.04 -29.08
CA ILE A 62 -17.10 -25.59 -29.24
C ILE A 62 -16.21 -25.05 -30.38
N GLU A 63 -14.99 -25.52 -30.52
CA GLU A 63 -14.07 -25.05 -31.56
C GLU A 63 -14.42 -25.63 -32.95
N GLU A 64 -14.85 -26.91 -33.00
CA GLU A 64 -15.06 -27.63 -34.26
C GLU A 64 -16.51 -27.53 -34.79
N ASP A 65 -17.51 -27.64 -33.90
CA ASP A 65 -18.90 -27.81 -34.28
C ASP A 65 -19.81 -26.60 -34.05
N TYR A 66 -19.36 -25.60 -33.23
CA TYR A 66 -20.22 -24.44 -32.95
C TYR A 66 -20.42 -23.55 -34.19
N VAL A 67 -21.66 -23.10 -34.42
CA VAL A 67 -22.09 -22.39 -35.65
C VAL A 67 -21.33 -21.09 -35.91
N ASP A 68 -20.93 -20.36 -34.86
CA ASP A 68 -20.20 -19.11 -34.96
C ASP A 68 -18.76 -19.26 -34.51
N LYS A 69 -17.84 -18.43 -35.08
CA LYS A 69 -16.45 -18.39 -34.59
C LYS A 69 -16.39 -17.86 -33.17
N VAL A 70 -15.82 -18.61 -32.27
CA VAL A 70 -15.59 -18.24 -30.87
C VAL A 70 -14.12 -18.05 -30.58
N ASN A 71 -13.83 -17.24 -29.58
CA ASN A 71 -12.48 -17.13 -29.03
C ASN A 71 -12.39 -18.08 -27.82
N ALA A 72 -11.74 -19.23 -28.01
CA ALA A 72 -11.60 -20.26 -27.00
C ALA A 72 -10.91 -19.74 -25.73
N ASP A 73 -9.83 -18.94 -25.86
CA ASP A 73 -9.12 -18.35 -24.73
C ASP A 73 -10.06 -17.54 -23.84
N SER A 74 -10.93 -16.69 -24.46
CA SER A 74 -11.90 -15.89 -23.70
C SER A 74 -12.93 -16.75 -22.98
N ILE A 75 -13.36 -17.87 -23.57
CA ILE A 75 -14.30 -18.80 -22.94
C ILE A 75 -13.62 -19.49 -21.75
N VAL A 76 -12.38 -19.93 -21.91
CA VAL A 76 -11.60 -20.57 -20.84
C VAL A 76 -11.39 -19.59 -19.68
N ASP A 77 -11.00 -18.35 -19.95
CA ASP A 77 -10.82 -17.29 -18.93
C ASP A 77 -12.11 -17.03 -18.13
N LEU A 78 -13.23 -16.92 -18.82
CA LEU A 78 -14.54 -16.77 -18.18
C LEU A 78 -14.93 -17.99 -17.35
N THR A 79 -14.63 -19.19 -17.84
CA THR A 79 -14.92 -20.45 -17.17
C THR A 79 -14.09 -20.58 -15.89
N ILE A 80 -12.78 -20.30 -15.92
CA ILE A 80 -11.90 -20.28 -14.75
C ILE A 80 -12.46 -19.32 -13.69
N ASN A 81 -12.81 -18.08 -14.09
CA ASN A 81 -13.41 -17.12 -13.17
C ASN A 81 -14.73 -17.63 -12.55
N SER A 82 -15.55 -18.32 -13.34
CA SER A 82 -16.82 -18.89 -12.87
C SER A 82 -16.60 -20.03 -11.86
N ILE A 83 -15.62 -20.89 -12.08
CA ILE A 83 -15.22 -21.94 -11.15
C ILE A 83 -14.74 -21.34 -9.83
N LEU A 84 -13.82 -20.36 -9.89
CA LEU A 84 -13.25 -19.74 -8.70
C LEU A 84 -14.31 -19.05 -7.83
N ARG A 85 -15.27 -18.35 -8.44
CA ARG A 85 -16.39 -17.72 -7.74
C ARG A 85 -17.29 -18.72 -6.99
N LYS A 86 -17.31 -20.00 -7.39
CA LYS A 86 -18.04 -21.06 -6.67
C LYS A 86 -17.31 -21.51 -5.40
N LEU A 87 -15.99 -21.29 -5.31
CA LEU A 87 -15.21 -21.63 -4.13
C LEU A 87 -15.33 -20.53 -3.07
N ASP A 88 -15.00 -19.29 -3.43
CA ASP A 88 -15.10 -18.12 -2.55
C ASP A 88 -15.01 -16.81 -3.37
N PRO A 89 -15.40 -15.65 -2.81
CA PRO A 89 -15.38 -14.37 -3.52
C PRO A 89 -13.98 -13.74 -3.65
N HIS A 90 -12.93 -14.36 -3.13
CA HIS A 90 -11.58 -13.83 -3.07
C HIS A 90 -10.61 -14.57 -4.00
N SER A 91 -10.88 -15.83 -4.32
CA SER A 91 -10.13 -16.57 -5.34
C SER A 91 -10.37 -15.95 -6.71
N THR A 92 -9.30 -15.61 -7.43
CA THR A 92 -9.39 -14.83 -8.68
C THR A 92 -8.42 -15.35 -9.73
N TYR A 93 -8.83 -15.23 -10.98
CA TYR A 93 -7.97 -15.43 -12.14
C TYR A 93 -7.27 -14.10 -12.48
N ILE A 94 -6.00 -14.17 -12.81
CA ILE A 94 -5.19 -13.02 -13.24
C ILE A 94 -4.78 -13.28 -14.68
N ALA A 95 -5.42 -12.57 -15.60
CA ALA A 95 -5.13 -12.71 -17.02
C ALA A 95 -3.68 -12.31 -17.33
N LYS A 96 -3.08 -12.95 -18.32
CA LYS A 96 -1.69 -12.72 -18.76
C LYS A 96 -1.33 -11.24 -18.89
N ASN A 97 -2.22 -10.45 -19.46
CA ASN A 97 -2.01 -9.01 -19.66
C ASN A 97 -1.93 -8.21 -18.34
N ASN A 98 -2.46 -8.74 -17.25
CA ASN A 98 -2.52 -8.06 -15.94
C ASN A 98 -1.43 -8.54 -14.98
N ILE A 99 -0.72 -9.63 -15.30
CA ILE A 99 0.32 -10.23 -14.43
C ILE A 99 1.40 -9.21 -14.07
N GLN A 100 1.89 -8.47 -15.06
CA GLN A 100 2.94 -7.47 -14.82
C GLN A 100 2.47 -6.35 -13.89
N GLU A 101 1.28 -5.82 -14.07
CA GLU A 101 0.73 -4.75 -13.21
C GLU A 101 0.51 -5.23 -11.78
N VAL A 102 0.02 -6.46 -11.61
CA VAL A 102 -0.13 -7.10 -10.30
C VAL A 102 1.24 -7.29 -9.63
N ALA A 103 2.23 -7.83 -10.36
CA ALA A 103 3.59 -8.04 -9.85
C ALA A 103 4.26 -6.71 -9.46
N GLU A 104 4.14 -5.66 -10.27
CA GLU A 104 4.66 -4.32 -9.95
C GLU A 104 4.01 -3.75 -8.69
N THR A 105 2.70 -3.92 -8.54
CA THR A 105 1.95 -3.44 -7.37
C THR A 105 2.37 -4.18 -6.10
N MET A 106 2.58 -5.48 -6.19
CA MET A 106 2.99 -6.34 -5.07
C MET A 106 4.46 -6.14 -4.72
N SER A 107 5.36 -5.99 -5.71
CA SER A 107 6.77 -5.69 -5.44
C SER A 107 7.00 -4.28 -4.92
N GLY A 108 6.03 -3.36 -5.05
CA GLY A 108 6.17 -1.97 -4.63
C GLY A 108 7.07 -1.13 -5.53
N LYS A 109 7.32 -1.55 -6.77
CA LYS A 109 8.16 -0.82 -7.73
C LYS A 109 7.84 -1.23 -9.18
N PHE A 110 8.11 -0.33 -10.11
CA PHE A 110 8.04 -0.60 -11.55
C PHE A 110 9.22 0.08 -12.27
N VAL A 111 9.47 -0.30 -13.52
CA VAL A 111 10.54 0.33 -14.32
C VAL A 111 9.94 1.42 -15.21
N GLY A 112 10.46 2.65 -15.09
CA GLY A 112 9.95 3.79 -15.84
C GLY A 112 10.81 5.04 -15.77
N VAL A 113 10.30 6.14 -16.30
CA VAL A 113 11.00 7.43 -16.39
C VAL A 113 10.93 8.27 -15.09
N GLY A 114 10.06 7.94 -14.15
CA GLY A 114 9.97 8.64 -12.86
C GLY A 114 9.19 9.95 -12.88
N ILE A 115 8.06 10.00 -13.56
CA ILE A 115 7.15 11.14 -13.55
C ILE A 115 5.72 10.73 -13.20
N SER A 116 4.99 11.65 -12.55
CA SER A 116 3.53 11.63 -12.50
C SER A 116 2.98 12.64 -13.51
N PHE A 117 1.91 12.29 -14.21
CA PHE A 117 1.38 13.13 -15.29
C PHE A 117 -0.15 13.10 -15.38
N TYR A 118 -0.71 14.15 -15.99
CA TYR A 118 -2.07 14.16 -16.53
C TYR A 118 -2.03 14.17 -18.05
N VAL A 119 -3.05 13.55 -18.68
CA VAL A 119 -3.37 13.82 -20.07
C VAL A 119 -4.20 15.10 -20.11
N TYR A 120 -3.59 16.20 -20.54
CA TYR A 120 -4.19 17.54 -20.52
C TYR A 120 -4.18 18.15 -21.90
N ARG A 121 -5.37 18.43 -22.45
CA ARG A 121 -5.53 18.96 -23.81
C ARG A 121 -4.75 18.16 -24.84
N ASP A 122 -4.94 16.85 -24.79
CA ASP A 122 -4.28 15.87 -25.65
C ASP A 122 -2.73 15.95 -25.65
N THR A 123 -2.16 16.28 -24.49
CA THR A 123 -0.72 16.33 -24.24
C THR A 123 -0.42 15.77 -22.85
N ILE A 124 0.75 15.18 -22.67
CA ILE A 124 1.20 14.72 -21.36
C ILE A 124 1.75 15.91 -20.57
N ALA A 125 1.12 16.27 -19.48
CA ALA A 125 1.56 17.32 -18.59
C ALA A 125 2.17 16.74 -17.31
N VAL A 126 3.42 17.05 -17.03
CA VAL A 126 4.11 16.61 -15.80
C VAL A 126 3.52 17.31 -14.58
N ILE A 127 3.08 16.50 -13.61
CA ILE A 127 2.57 16.97 -12.31
C ILE A 127 3.72 17.07 -11.31
N LYS A 128 4.50 16.00 -11.20
CA LYS A 128 5.69 15.92 -10.36
C LYS A 128 6.66 14.89 -10.90
N THR A 129 7.93 15.03 -10.58
CA THR A 129 8.94 13.99 -10.70
C THR A 129 9.00 13.18 -9.41
N ILE A 130 9.30 11.90 -9.55
CA ILE A 130 9.54 11.01 -8.40
C ILE A 130 10.94 11.32 -7.84
N GLU A 131 11.06 11.34 -6.54
CA GLU A 131 12.31 11.56 -5.83
C GLU A 131 13.38 10.55 -6.28
N ASP A 132 14.62 11.01 -6.46
CA ASP A 132 15.76 10.24 -6.95
C ASP A 132 15.61 9.61 -8.35
N SER A 133 14.57 9.95 -9.09
CA SER A 133 14.41 9.51 -10.48
C SER A 133 15.35 10.26 -11.44
N ASP A 134 15.67 9.62 -12.56
CA ASP A 134 16.48 10.26 -13.61
C ASP A 134 15.79 11.51 -14.19
N ALA A 135 14.45 11.51 -14.26
CA ALA A 135 13.67 12.68 -14.67
C ALA A 135 13.88 13.88 -13.76
N GLN A 136 13.91 13.67 -12.44
CA GLN A 136 14.18 14.72 -11.46
C GLN A 136 15.61 15.26 -11.61
N ASN A 137 16.60 14.35 -11.68
CA ASN A 137 18.02 14.70 -11.77
C ASN A 137 18.33 15.48 -13.05
N LYS A 138 17.59 15.26 -14.12
CA LYS A 138 17.72 15.96 -15.40
C LYS A 138 16.84 17.20 -15.54
N GLY A 139 16.20 17.63 -14.44
CA GLY A 139 15.50 18.90 -14.36
C GLY A 139 14.15 18.94 -15.07
N ILE A 140 13.50 17.79 -15.26
CA ILE A 140 12.06 17.74 -15.59
C ILE A 140 11.27 18.24 -14.37
N ARG A 141 10.23 19.03 -14.58
CA ARG A 141 9.51 19.69 -13.49
C ARG A 141 8.02 19.86 -13.77
N PHE A 142 7.29 20.24 -12.75
CA PHE A 142 5.88 20.60 -12.85
C PHE A 142 5.60 21.54 -14.03
N GLY A 143 4.57 21.24 -14.79
CA GLY A 143 4.12 22.04 -15.92
C GLY A 143 4.81 21.74 -17.25
N ASP A 144 5.88 20.94 -17.29
CA ASP A 144 6.47 20.49 -18.56
C ASP A 144 5.47 19.68 -19.39
N ARG A 145 5.52 19.80 -20.71
CA ARG A 145 4.68 19.04 -21.65
C ARG A 145 5.55 18.08 -22.42
N ILE A 146 5.32 16.78 -22.27
CA ILE A 146 6.04 15.77 -23.05
C ILE A 146 5.33 15.60 -24.39
N VAL A 147 5.97 16.00 -25.45
CA VAL A 147 5.42 15.96 -26.82
C VAL A 147 5.85 14.73 -27.58
N MET A 148 7.04 14.15 -27.25
CA MET A 148 7.52 12.89 -27.83
C MET A 148 8.23 12.05 -26.75
N ALA A 149 8.21 10.74 -26.92
CA ALA A 149 9.02 9.77 -26.17
C ALA A 149 9.65 8.78 -27.17
N GLY A 150 10.95 8.92 -27.40
CA GLY A 150 11.65 8.21 -28.47
C GLY A 150 11.00 8.47 -29.83
N LYS A 151 10.59 7.43 -30.53
CA LYS A 151 9.91 7.51 -31.84
C LYS A 151 8.39 7.83 -31.72
N TYR A 152 7.82 7.84 -30.52
CA TYR A 152 6.38 8.00 -30.34
C TYR A 152 6.01 9.48 -30.13
N THR A 153 5.17 10.02 -31.01
CA THR A 153 4.53 11.32 -30.80
C THR A 153 3.39 11.17 -29.80
N LEU A 154 3.40 12.01 -28.74
CA LEU A 154 2.44 11.97 -27.64
C LEU A 154 1.48 13.17 -27.65
N TYR A 155 1.70 14.12 -28.54
CA TYR A 155 0.91 15.33 -28.71
C TYR A 155 -0.16 15.14 -29.79
N LYS A 156 -1.43 15.50 -29.52
CA LYS A 156 -2.57 15.42 -30.46
C LYS A 156 -2.77 14.02 -31.08
N LYS A 157 -2.59 12.96 -30.31
CA LYS A 157 -2.75 11.57 -30.77
C LYS A 157 -3.86 10.80 -30.09
N HIS A 158 -4.62 11.43 -29.15
CA HIS A 158 -5.72 10.84 -28.42
C HIS A 158 -5.38 9.46 -27.82
N LEU A 159 -4.15 9.35 -27.25
CA LEU A 159 -3.66 8.10 -26.69
C LEU A 159 -4.33 7.84 -25.34
N SER A 160 -4.68 6.59 -25.08
CA SER A 160 -5.13 6.20 -23.74
C SER A 160 -4.00 6.35 -22.71
N THR A 161 -4.36 6.60 -21.45
CA THR A 161 -3.39 6.69 -20.35
C THR A 161 -2.55 5.43 -20.21
N GLU A 162 -3.14 4.26 -20.47
CA GLU A 162 -2.45 2.98 -20.44
C GLU A 162 -1.38 2.90 -21.54
N LYS A 163 -1.72 3.26 -22.77
CA LYS A 163 -0.74 3.29 -23.88
C LYS A 163 0.41 4.25 -23.60
N ILE A 164 0.12 5.41 -23.01
CA ILE A 164 1.15 6.37 -22.59
C ILE A 164 2.05 5.75 -21.51
N LYS A 165 1.47 5.12 -20.46
CA LYS A 165 2.24 4.42 -19.42
C LYS A 165 3.17 3.38 -20.04
N ASN A 166 2.68 2.56 -20.98
CA ASN A 166 3.48 1.51 -21.63
C ASN A 166 4.63 2.08 -22.49
N ILE A 167 4.46 3.26 -23.10
CA ILE A 167 5.54 3.95 -23.82
C ILE A 167 6.60 4.48 -22.85
N LEU A 168 6.20 5.01 -21.70
CA LEU A 168 7.11 5.57 -20.69
C LEU A 168 7.80 4.50 -19.84
N LYS A 169 7.15 3.35 -19.62
CA LYS A 169 7.75 2.15 -19.05
C LYS A 169 8.69 1.49 -20.07
N GLY A 170 9.45 0.49 -19.64
CA GLY A 170 10.32 -0.31 -20.48
C GLY A 170 11.32 -1.13 -19.67
N GLU A 171 12.33 -1.67 -20.35
CA GLU A 171 13.36 -2.47 -19.70
C GLU A 171 14.24 -1.63 -18.78
N MET A 172 14.74 -2.26 -17.72
CA MET A 172 15.65 -1.64 -16.77
C MET A 172 16.89 -1.11 -17.49
N GLU A 173 17.32 0.11 -17.13
CA GLU A 173 18.48 0.83 -17.70
C GLU A 173 18.33 1.23 -19.18
N SER A 174 17.25 0.87 -19.86
CA SER A 174 16.98 1.34 -21.20
C SER A 174 16.83 2.87 -21.25
N ARG A 175 17.17 3.49 -22.38
CA ARG A 175 17.07 4.95 -22.57
C ARG A 175 15.87 5.31 -23.44
N VAL A 176 15.27 6.45 -23.11
CA VAL A 176 14.24 7.09 -23.93
C VAL A 176 14.47 8.59 -23.96
N ASP A 177 14.50 9.14 -25.17
CA ASP A 177 14.60 10.59 -25.36
C ASP A 177 13.21 11.21 -25.20
N LEU A 178 13.04 12.07 -24.19
CA LEU A 178 11.82 12.82 -23.98
C LEU A 178 11.95 14.21 -24.59
N THR A 179 11.16 14.51 -25.60
CA THR A 179 11.05 15.87 -26.13
C THR A 179 10.00 16.63 -25.33
N ILE A 180 10.43 17.74 -24.74
CA ILE A 180 9.68 18.50 -23.75
C ILE A 180 9.46 19.93 -24.27
N TYR A 181 8.21 20.39 -24.24
CA TYR A 181 7.87 21.79 -24.36
C TYR A 181 7.70 22.41 -22.96
N ARG A 182 8.47 23.45 -22.69
CA ARG A 182 8.45 24.20 -21.41
C ARG A 182 7.83 25.58 -21.61
N LYS A 183 6.59 25.72 -21.19
CA LYS A 183 5.74 26.89 -21.43
C LYS A 183 6.35 28.22 -20.97
N ASN A 184 6.93 28.24 -19.76
CA ASN A 184 7.47 29.49 -19.19
C ASN A 184 8.76 29.99 -19.86
N LYS A 185 9.39 29.19 -20.72
CA LYS A 185 10.55 29.55 -21.53
C LYS A 185 10.25 29.55 -23.02
N ASP A 186 9.03 29.16 -23.40
CA ASP A 186 8.59 28.93 -24.78
C ASP A 186 9.63 28.15 -25.60
N SER A 187 10.15 27.08 -25.00
CA SER A 187 11.25 26.30 -25.57
C SER A 187 10.93 24.81 -25.67
N ILE A 188 11.41 24.20 -26.75
CA ILE A 188 11.37 22.76 -26.94
C ILE A 188 12.82 22.24 -26.85
N PHE A 189 13.02 21.19 -26.06
CA PHE A 189 14.32 20.54 -25.89
C PHE A 189 14.13 19.05 -25.62
N THR A 190 15.19 18.28 -25.88
CA THR A 190 15.17 16.82 -25.68
C THR A 190 16.07 16.44 -24.51
N VAL A 191 15.57 15.56 -23.66
CA VAL A 191 16.28 15.06 -22.49
C VAL A 191 16.34 13.53 -22.57
N PRO A 192 17.55 12.93 -22.64
CA PRO A 192 17.69 11.48 -22.57
C PRO A 192 17.46 11.00 -21.15
N ILE A 193 16.46 10.17 -20.94
CA ILE A 193 16.09 9.60 -19.63
C ILE A 193 16.44 8.12 -19.59
N GLN A 194 17.15 7.70 -18.56
CA GLN A 194 17.37 6.30 -18.24
C GLN A 194 16.21 5.77 -17.39
N ARG A 195 15.58 4.67 -17.81
CA ARG A 195 14.53 4.01 -17.04
C ARG A 195 15.15 3.30 -15.86
N LYS A 196 14.57 3.51 -14.67
CA LYS A 196 15.01 2.92 -13.41
C LYS A 196 13.83 2.38 -12.63
N PHE A 197 14.11 1.65 -11.54
CA PHE A 197 13.07 1.32 -10.58
C PHE A 197 12.47 2.59 -9.98
N ILE A 198 11.16 2.69 -10.09
CA ILE A 198 10.35 3.77 -9.53
C ILE A 198 9.53 3.19 -8.38
N PRO A 199 9.68 3.67 -7.14
CA PRO A 199 8.95 3.14 -6.01
C PRO A 199 7.45 3.46 -6.08
N ILE A 200 6.63 2.47 -5.70
CA ILE A 200 5.20 2.63 -5.43
C ILE A 200 5.08 2.64 -3.90
N LYS A 201 5.17 3.82 -3.29
CA LYS A 201 5.25 3.96 -1.83
C LYS A 201 4.09 3.27 -1.11
N SER A 202 4.41 2.50 -0.09
CA SER A 202 3.48 1.86 0.84
C SER A 202 3.21 2.73 2.06
N VAL A 203 4.18 3.53 2.48
CA VAL A 203 4.04 4.55 3.51
C VAL A 203 3.71 5.88 2.86
N ASP A 204 2.46 6.33 3.00
CA ASP A 204 2.00 7.59 2.42
C ASP A 204 2.68 8.80 3.07
N CYS A 205 2.66 8.83 4.40
CA CYS A 205 3.27 9.92 5.18
C CYS A 205 3.60 9.48 6.60
N TYR A 206 4.56 10.18 7.19
CA TYR A 206 4.91 10.05 8.60
C TYR A 206 5.35 11.39 9.17
N TYR A 207 4.96 11.71 10.40
CA TYR A 207 5.28 12.98 11.05
C TYR A 207 4.92 12.95 12.55
N LYS A 208 5.41 13.91 13.31
CA LYS A 208 4.99 14.12 14.70
C LYS A 208 3.65 14.86 14.76
N VAL A 209 2.68 14.28 15.45
CA VAL A 209 1.39 14.92 15.77
C VAL A 209 1.58 16.00 16.83
N ASN A 210 2.42 15.70 17.84
CA ASN A 210 2.89 16.59 18.89
C ASN A 210 4.31 16.17 19.33
N ASP A 211 4.84 16.70 20.41
CA ASP A 211 6.22 16.44 20.84
C ASP A 211 6.51 14.97 21.12
N THR A 212 5.52 14.17 21.47
CA THR A 212 5.69 12.78 21.90
C THR A 212 4.96 11.74 21.07
N LEU A 213 4.00 12.14 20.21
CA LEU A 213 3.16 11.24 19.43
C LEU A 213 3.54 11.30 17.95
N GLY A 214 4.02 10.17 17.44
CA GLY A 214 4.26 9.96 16.01
C GLY A 214 3.02 9.44 15.29
N TYR A 215 3.01 9.62 13.97
CA TYR A 215 1.97 9.12 13.07
C TYR A 215 2.62 8.55 11.82
N ILE A 216 2.22 7.33 11.44
CA ILE A 216 2.61 6.67 10.19
C ILE A 216 1.35 6.17 9.50
N ARG A 217 1.16 6.51 8.22
CA ARG A 217 0.08 5.98 7.39
C ARG A 217 0.61 5.00 6.36
N MET A 218 0.02 3.80 6.34
CA MET A 218 0.31 2.76 5.36
C MET A 218 -0.91 2.48 4.49
N ASN A 219 -0.72 2.42 3.17
CA ASN A 219 -1.80 2.17 2.20
C ASN A 219 -1.85 0.74 1.68
N ARG A 220 -0.76 -0.05 1.83
CA ARG A 220 -0.64 -1.45 1.38
C ARG A 220 0.46 -2.20 2.12
N PHE A 221 0.58 -3.51 1.84
CA PHE A 221 1.66 -4.38 2.31
C PHE A 221 2.36 -5.01 1.09
N ALA A 222 3.26 -4.27 0.44
CA ALA A 222 4.13 -4.68 -0.67
C ALA A 222 5.49 -5.19 -0.13
N GLU A 223 6.35 -5.73 -0.99
CA GLU A 223 7.69 -6.21 -0.58
C GLU A 223 8.54 -5.11 0.04
N THR A 224 8.42 -3.85 -0.45
CA THR A 224 9.17 -2.71 0.06
C THR A 224 8.65 -2.14 1.37
N THR A 225 7.46 -2.56 1.81
CA THR A 225 6.75 -1.91 2.92
C THR A 225 7.48 -1.99 4.25
N THR A 226 8.10 -3.13 4.57
CA THR A 226 8.84 -3.30 5.83
C THR A 226 9.99 -2.31 5.94
N GLU A 227 10.75 -2.14 4.86
CA GLU A 227 11.85 -1.17 4.81
C GLU A 227 11.33 0.27 4.92
N GLU A 228 10.31 0.65 4.15
CA GLU A 228 9.71 1.97 4.19
C GLU A 228 9.19 2.31 5.59
N PHE A 229 8.48 1.36 6.22
CA PHE A 229 7.93 1.51 7.55
C PHE A 229 9.03 1.65 8.62
N THR A 230 10.02 0.77 8.60
CA THR A 230 11.14 0.79 9.56
C THR A 230 11.94 2.09 9.44
N ASN A 231 12.16 2.60 8.22
CA ASN A 231 12.82 3.88 7.99
C ASN A 231 11.98 5.06 8.53
N ALA A 232 10.66 5.07 8.33
CA ALA A 232 9.76 6.07 8.89
C ALA A 232 9.75 6.02 10.43
N LEU A 233 9.70 4.81 11.01
CA LEU A 233 9.72 4.62 12.46
C LEU A 233 11.04 5.09 13.08
N LYS A 234 12.20 4.74 12.48
CA LYS A 234 13.52 5.22 12.90
C LYS A 234 13.66 6.73 12.81
N ALA A 235 13.08 7.35 11.77
CA ALA A 235 13.08 8.81 11.63
C ALA A 235 12.31 9.48 12.77
N LEU A 236 11.12 8.99 13.09
CA LEU A 236 10.32 9.49 14.20
C LEU A 236 10.94 9.20 15.58
N ASP A 237 11.59 8.05 15.74
CA ASP A 237 12.29 7.68 16.96
C ASP A 237 13.44 8.67 17.27
N LYS A 238 14.23 9.04 16.25
CA LYS A 238 15.26 10.09 16.36
C LYS A 238 14.69 11.46 16.74
N GLU A 239 13.43 11.74 16.37
CA GLU A 239 12.72 12.95 16.77
C GLU A 239 12.14 12.86 18.20
N GLY A 240 12.32 11.74 18.92
CA GLY A 240 11.97 11.57 20.34
C GLY A 240 10.50 11.26 20.60
N ILE A 241 9.81 10.55 19.70
CA ILE A 241 8.45 10.11 19.99
C ILE A 241 8.41 9.06 21.09
N ASN A 242 7.36 9.09 21.91
CA ASN A 242 7.12 8.12 22.99
C ASN A 242 5.90 7.23 22.71
N SER A 243 5.08 7.59 21.75
CA SER A 243 3.88 6.85 21.34
C SER A 243 3.68 6.97 19.82
N LEU A 244 2.92 6.05 19.23
CA LEU A 244 2.73 5.98 17.78
C LEU A 244 1.25 5.76 17.43
N ILE A 245 0.80 6.41 16.36
CA ILE A 245 -0.39 6.07 15.62
C ILE A 245 0.03 5.39 14.32
N LEU A 246 -0.40 4.14 14.12
CA LEU A 246 -0.32 3.42 12.86
C LEU A 246 -1.68 3.49 12.17
N ASP A 247 -1.77 4.21 11.07
CA ASP A 247 -3.02 4.37 10.31
C ASP A 247 -3.11 3.33 9.18
N LEU A 248 -4.01 2.37 9.34
CA LEU A 248 -4.34 1.32 8.38
C LEU A 248 -5.74 1.53 7.77
N ARG A 249 -6.34 2.71 7.92
CA ARG A 249 -7.63 3.03 7.28
C ARG A 249 -7.51 2.97 5.77
N ASN A 250 -8.46 2.29 5.12
CA ASN A 250 -8.49 2.03 3.68
C ASN A 250 -7.28 1.21 3.14
N ASN A 251 -6.57 0.49 4.00
CA ASN A 251 -5.51 -0.42 3.62
C ASN A 251 -6.08 -1.84 3.44
N SER A 252 -6.22 -2.29 2.21
CA SER A 252 -6.79 -3.60 1.85
C SER A 252 -5.86 -4.79 2.13
N GLY A 253 -4.66 -4.55 2.69
CA GLY A 253 -3.65 -5.56 2.98
C GLY A 253 -2.60 -5.68 1.89
N GLY A 254 -2.14 -6.90 1.65
CA GLY A 254 -1.08 -7.27 0.73
C GLY A 254 -0.42 -8.57 1.17
N PHE A 255 0.90 -8.65 1.12
CA PHE A 255 1.64 -9.83 1.51
C PHE A 255 1.45 -10.21 2.99
N PHE A 256 1.12 -11.49 3.22
CA PHE A 256 0.93 -12.08 4.54
C PHE A 256 2.17 -11.90 5.43
N ASN A 257 3.35 -12.24 4.90
CA ASN A 257 4.62 -12.15 5.62
C ASN A 257 4.99 -10.71 5.99
N VAL A 258 4.66 -9.74 5.14
CA VAL A 258 4.88 -8.31 5.45
C VAL A 258 3.99 -7.86 6.61
N GLY A 259 2.74 -8.35 6.68
CA GLY A 259 1.88 -8.12 7.84
C GLY A 259 2.48 -8.66 9.15
N ILE A 260 3.11 -9.84 9.09
CA ILE A 260 3.84 -10.43 10.22
C ILE A 260 5.02 -9.56 10.62
N GLN A 261 5.87 -9.15 9.67
CA GLN A 261 7.04 -8.31 9.93
C GLN A 261 6.67 -6.96 10.57
N ILE A 262 5.59 -6.33 10.12
CA ILE A 262 5.10 -5.09 10.73
C ILE A 262 4.54 -5.33 12.15
N ALA A 263 3.87 -6.44 12.40
CA ALA A 263 3.38 -6.78 13.74
C ALA A 263 4.55 -7.07 14.71
N ASP A 264 5.61 -7.68 14.20
CA ASP A 264 6.84 -8.03 14.93
C ASP A 264 7.55 -6.79 15.51
N GLU A 265 7.54 -5.66 14.81
CA GLU A 265 8.11 -4.40 15.30
C GLU A 265 7.53 -3.92 16.64
N PHE A 266 6.38 -4.45 17.03
CA PHE A 266 5.62 -4.03 18.22
C PHE A 266 5.51 -5.10 19.30
N LEU A 267 5.80 -6.35 19.00
CA LEU A 267 5.57 -7.47 19.89
C LEU A 267 6.88 -7.98 20.48
N ARG A 268 6.88 -8.27 21.78
CA ARG A 268 8.04 -8.90 22.41
C ARG A 268 8.22 -10.33 21.91
N LYS A 269 9.45 -10.80 21.93
CA LYS A 269 9.82 -12.18 21.60
C LYS A 269 8.85 -13.23 22.17
N ASN A 270 8.57 -14.25 21.38
CA ASN A 270 7.68 -15.37 21.71
C ASN A 270 6.20 -15.00 21.89
N LYS A 271 5.78 -13.79 21.52
CA LYS A 271 4.37 -13.47 21.41
C LYS A 271 3.84 -13.99 20.07
N MET A 272 2.76 -14.76 20.10
CA MET A 272 2.13 -15.24 18.88
C MET A 272 1.60 -14.05 18.06
N ILE A 273 1.88 -14.04 16.76
CA ILE A 273 1.36 -13.04 15.81
C ILE A 273 0.09 -13.56 15.15
N VAL A 274 0.16 -14.77 14.60
CA VAL A 274 -0.90 -15.39 13.81
C VAL A 274 -0.64 -16.88 13.70
N PHE A 275 -1.68 -17.68 13.50
CA PHE A 275 -1.50 -19.04 13.03
C PHE A 275 -2.44 -19.35 11.85
N THR A 276 -2.04 -20.30 11.00
CA THR A 276 -2.81 -20.72 9.82
C THR A 276 -3.28 -22.15 9.96
N LYS A 277 -4.37 -22.50 9.25
CA LYS A 277 -4.84 -23.87 9.07
C LYS A 277 -5.22 -24.10 7.61
N ASN A 278 -4.62 -25.10 6.99
CA ASN A 278 -4.91 -25.52 5.63
C ASN A 278 -6.02 -26.59 5.56
N ASN A 279 -6.31 -27.10 4.35
CA ASN A 279 -7.32 -28.13 4.11
C ASN A 279 -6.98 -29.50 4.74
N ARG A 280 -5.69 -29.76 5.02
CA ARG A 280 -5.21 -30.97 5.72
C ARG A 280 -5.24 -30.82 7.23
N LYS A 281 -5.76 -29.70 7.74
CA LYS A 281 -5.78 -29.32 9.17
C LYS A 281 -4.38 -29.12 9.78
N GLU A 282 -3.35 -28.98 8.97
CA GLU A 282 -2.01 -28.62 9.41
C GLU A 282 -2.04 -27.18 9.93
N THR A 283 -1.44 -26.98 11.10
CA THR A 283 -1.38 -25.66 11.76
C THR A 283 0.06 -25.17 11.70
N GLU A 284 0.23 -23.93 11.25
CA GLU A 284 1.51 -23.23 11.26
C GLU A 284 1.37 -21.98 12.13
N GLU A 285 2.21 -21.89 13.16
CA GLU A 285 2.18 -20.81 14.15
C GLU A 285 3.37 -19.87 13.91
N THR A 286 3.12 -18.56 13.98
CA THR A 286 4.14 -17.54 13.80
C THR A 286 4.24 -16.67 15.05
N TYR A 287 5.46 -16.52 15.54
CA TYR A 287 5.78 -15.81 16.76
C TYR A 287 6.69 -14.61 16.49
N ALA A 288 6.60 -13.61 17.35
CA ALA A 288 7.45 -12.44 17.33
C ALA A 288 8.89 -12.78 17.73
N THR A 289 9.83 -12.05 17.13
CA THR A 289 11.29 -12.09 17.41
C THR A 289 11.67 -11.09 18.51
N ASP A 290 12.96 -10.83 18.68
CA ASP A 290 13.50 -9.87 19.65
C ASP A 290 14.09 -8.61 18.98
N GLY A 291 13.68 -8.31 17.75
CA GLY A 291 14.21 -7.21 16.94
C GLY A 291 13.34 -5.97 16.82
N GLY A 292 12.19 -5.94 17.49
CA GLY A 292 11.20 -4.88 17.34
C GLY A 292 11.64 -3.51 17.88
N LEU A 293 11.51 -2.47 17.07
CA LEU A 293 11.92 -1.11 17.46
C LEU A 293 10.96 -0.43 18.44
N PHE A 294 9.71 -0.92 18.54
CA PHE A 294 8.65 -0.22 19.28
C PHE A 294 7.89 -1.12 20.26
N GLU A 295 8.53 -2.15 20.83
CA GLU A 295 7.89 -3.20 21.66
C GLU A 295 7.21 -2.70 22.94
N ASN A 296 7.69 -1.61 23.53
CA ASN A 296 7.33 -1.21 24.90
C ASN A 296 6.58 0.13 24.98
N ARG A 297 6.47 0.87 23.90
CA ARG A 297 5.87 2.20 23.87
C ARG A 297 4.42 2.14 23.38
N PRO A 298 3.49 3.00 23.87
CA PRO A 298 2.09 2.99 23.45
C PRO A 298 1.89 3.04 21.94
N ILE A 299 1.01 2.19 21.41
CA ILE A 299 0.62 2.17 20.02
C ILE A 299 -0.90 2.16 19.86
N PHE A 300 -1.38 3.00 18.94
CA PHE A 300 -2.74 3.05 18.45
C PHE A 300 -2.78 2.60 17.01
N VAL A 301 -3.73 1.75 16.66
CA VAL A 301 -3.94 1.31 15.28
C VAL A 301 -5.28 1.82 14.79
N LEU A 302 -5.27 2.73 13.81
CA LEU A 302 -6.49 3.24 13.21
C LEU A 302 -6.97 2.30 12.12
N VAL A 303 -8.24 1.88 12.22
CA VAL A 303 -8.85 0.94 11.28
C VAL A 303 -10.24 1.39 10.85
N ASN A 304 -10.67 0.94 9.67
CA ASN A 304 -12.03 1.09 9.20
C ASN A 304 -12.50 -0.16 8.42
N GLU A 305 -13.71 -0.11 7.88
CA GLU A 305 -14.35 -1.19 7.12
C GLU A 305 -13.58 -1.64 5.87
N ASN A 306 -12.60 -0.88 5.41
CA ASN A 306 -11.74 -1.20 4.28
C ASN A 306 -10.34 -1.70 4.71
N SER A 307 -10.05 -1.73 6.02
CA SER A 307 -8.84 -2.37 6.56
C SER A 307 -9.02 -3.89 6.48
N ALA A 308 -8.19 -4.58 5.69
CA ALA A 308 -8.40 -6.01 5.38
C ALA A 308 -7.10 -6.81 5.39
N SER A 309 -7.22 -8.15 5.54
CA SER A 309 -6.11 -9.11 5.35
C SER A 309 -4.89 -8.79 6.23
N ALA A 310 -3.71 -8.45 5.67
CA ALA A 310 -2.50 -8.11 6.43
C ALA A 310 -2.72 -6.98 7.44
N SER A 311 -3.58 -5.99 7.15
CA SER A 311 -3.99 -4.97 8.13
C SER A 311 -4.69 -5.58 9.33
N GLU A 312 -5.49 -6.63 9.11
CA GLU A 312 -6.20 -7.34 10.17
C GLU A 312 -5.29 -8.28 10.96
N ILE A 313 -4.21 -8.79 10.34
CA ILE A 313 -3.15 -9.53 11.05
C ILE A 313 -2.48 -8.60 12.07
N VAL A 314 -2.03 -7.42 11.62
CA VAL A 314 -1.39 -6.43 12.51
C VAL A 314 -2.34 -6.01 13.63
N ALA A 315 -3.55 -5.59 13.30
CA ALA A 315 -4.54 -5.13 14.29
C ALA A 315 -4.92 -6.26 15.27
N GLY A 316 -5.14 -7.48 14.77
CA GLY A 316 -5.50 -8.65 15.57
C GLY A 316 -4.37 -9.12 16.48
N ALA A 317 -3.14 -9.17 15.98
CA ALA A 317 -1.96 -9.53 16.76
C ALA A 317 -1.75 -8.57 17.93
N LEU A 318 -1.84 -7.27 17.68
CA LEU A 318 -1.65 -6.25 18.71
C LEU A 318 -2.81 -6.22 19.72
N GLN A 319 -4.05 -6.38 19.27
CA GLN A 319 -5.22 -6.43 20.16
C GLN A 319 -5.19 -7.66 21.06
N ASP A 320 -4.93 -8.84 20.50
CA ASP A 320 -4.99 -10.11 21.20
C ASP A 320 -3.84 -10.33 22.19
N ASN A 321 -2.71 -9.67 21.97
CA ASN A 321 -1.60 -9.62 22.92
C ASN A 321 -1.72 -8.49 23.95
N ASP A 322 -2.82 -7.75 24.02
CA ASP A 322 -2.99 -6.57 24.88
C ASP A 322 -1.89 -5.52 24.69
N ARG A 323 -1.37 -5.41 23.48
CA ARG A 323 -0.22 -4.58 23.15
C ARG A 323 -0.58 -3.21 22.60
N GLY A 324 -1.67 -3.13 21.84
CA GLY A 324 -2.11 -1.91 21.18
C GLY A 324 -3.60 -1.63 21.40
N VAL A 325 -3.98 -0.39 21.17
CA VAL A 325 -5.37 0.07 21.19
C VAL A 325 -5.87 0.22 19.76
N ILE A 326 -6.91 -0.50 19.40
CA ILE A 326 -7.53 -0.42 18.07
C ILE A 326 -8.62 0.64 18.10
N VAL A 327 -8.47 1.64 17.22
CA VAL A 327 -9.35 2.82 17.18
C VAL A 327 -10.06 2.89 15.83
N GLY A 328 -11.38 3.03 15.86
CA GLY A 328 -12.13 3.24 14.62
C GLY A 328 -13.39 2.42 14.47
N ARG A 329 -13.51 1.67 13.37
CA ARG A 329 -14.65 0.82 13.05
C ARG A 329 -14.20 -0.59 12.74
N ARG A 330 -15.17 -1.52 12.83
CA ARG A 330 -14.96 -2.94 12.51
C ARG A 330 -14.33 -3.09 11.14
N THR A 331 -13.27 -3.89 11.04
CA THR A 331 -12.53 -4.15 9.83
C THR A 331 -13.29 -5.03 8.84
N PHE A 332 -12.70 -5.29 7.68
CA PHE A 332 -13.34 -5.98 6.56
C PHE A 332 -13.77 -7.42 6.89
N GLY A 333 -12.91 -8.20 7.53
CA GLY A 333 -13.16 -9.61 7.85
C GLY A 333 -12.67 -10.59 6.78
N LYS A 334 -11.44 -10.43 6.27
CA LYS A 334 -10.78 -11.38 5.37
C LYS A 334 -9.73 -12.17 6.13
N GLY A 335 -10.12 -13.33 6.67
CA GLY A 335 -9.28 -14.25 7.42
C GLY A 335 -8.72 -15.41 6.56
N LEU A 336 -8.30 -15.10 5.33
CA LEU A 336 -7.87 -16.06 4.32
C LEU A 336 -6.43 -15.81 3.87
N VAL A 337 -5.67 -16.89 3.67
CA VAL A 337 -4.36 -16.88 3.02
C VAL A 337 -4.55 -17.32 1.58
N GLN A 338 -3.95 -16.59 0.66
CA GLN A 338 -4.01 -16.85 -0.77
C GLN A 338 -2.62 -17.09 -1.32
N SER A 339 -2.51 -18.06 -2.23
CA SER A 339 -1.29 -18.37 -2.99
C SER A 339 -1.55 -18.08 -4.46
N GLU A 340 -0.54 -17.55 -5.15
CA GLU A 340 -0.57 -17.33 -6.59
C GLU A 340 0.07 -18.55 -7.27
N MET A 341 -0.65 -19.14 -8.21
CA MET A 341 -0.26 -20.33 -8.96
C MET A 341 -0.20 -19.98 -10.44
N PRO A 342 0.98 -20.02 -11.07
CA PRO A 342 1.11 -19.71 -12.50
C PRO A 342 0.43 -20.79 -13.35
N LEU A 343 -0.13 -20.37 -14.49
CA LEU A 343 -0.68 -21.23 -15.51
C LEU A 343 0.25 -21.28 -16.74
N PRO A 344 0.16 -22.34 -17.58
CA PRO A 344 1.10 -22.54 -18.69
C PRO A 344 1.13 -21.44 -19.73
N ASP A 345 0.03 -20.70 -19.91
CA ASP A 345 -0.11 -19.59 -20.87
C ASP A 345 0.52 -18.27 -20.38
N GLY A 346 1.00 -18.24 -19.13
CA GLY A 346 1.55 -17.06 -18.46
C GLY A 346 0.51 -16.22 -17.69
N SER A 347 -0.74 -16.69 -17.58
CA SER A 347 -1.72 -16.19 -16.61
C SER A 347 -1.50 -16.83 -15.23
N ALA A 348 -2.28 -16.48 -14.22
CA ALA A 348 -2.20 -17.08 -12.90
C ALA A 348 -3.55 -17.20 -12.21
N VAL A 349 -3.63 -18.10 -11.25
CA VAL A 349 -4.76 -18.21 -10.32
C VAL A 349 -4.29 -17.83 -8.92
N ARG A 350 -4.96 -16.87 -8.31
CA ARG A 350 -4.81 -16.58 -6.88
C ARG A 350 -5.87 -17.35 -6.13
N LEU A 351 -5.46 -18.41 -5.44
CA LEU A 351 -6.33 -19.39 -4.78
C LEU A 351 -6.23 -19.26 -3.27
N THR A 352 -7.36 -19.36 -2.57
CA THR A 352 -7.41 -19.48 -1.11
C THR A 352 -6.89 -20.88 -0.70
N THR A 353 -5.78 -20.92 0.04
CA THR A 353 -5.09 -22.15 0.44
C THR A 353 -5.16 -22.44 1.94
N ALA A 354 -5.39 -21.41 2.78
CA ALA A 354 -5.52 -21.57 4.21
C ALA A 354 -6.44 -20.50 4.82
N ARG A 355 -6.84 -20.74 6.07
CA ARG A 355 -7.46 -19.73 6.95
C ARG A 355 -6.47 -19.33 8.01
N TYR A 356 -6.45 -18.06 8.37
CA TYR A 356 -5.65 -17.60 9.49
C TYR A 356 -6.54 -17.20 10.69
N TYR A 357 -5.92 -17.27 11.84
CA TYR A 357 -6.51 -17.03 13.14
C TYR A 357 -5.62 -16.10 13.95
N THR A 358 -6.22 -15.25 14.77
CA THR A 358 -5.47 -14.36 15.66
C THR A 358 -4.96 -15.13 16.89
N PRO A 359 -4.05 -14.55 17.70
CA PRO A 359 -3.44 -15.24 18.85
C PRO A 359 -4.41 -15.87 19.84
N THR A 360 -5.58 -15.29 20.04
CA THR A 360 -6.63 -15.86 20.93
C THR A 360 -7.37 -17.04 20.29
N GLY A 361 -7.08 -17.41 19.05
CA GLY A 361 -7.75 -18.50 18.33
C GLY A 361 -9.02 -18.10 17.59
N ARG A 362 -9.41 -16.84 17.58
CA ARG A 362 -10.61 -16.39 16.87
C ARG A 362 -10.39 -16.32 15.36
N SER A 363 -11.38 -16.82 14.61
CA SER A 363 -11.48 -16.55 13.19
C SER A 363 -12.11 -15.17 12.96
N ILE A 364 -11.46 -14.37 12.14
CA ILE A 364 -11.99 -13.05 11.74
C ILE A 364 -12.72 -13.11 10.40
N GLN A 365 -12.76 -14.29 9.75
CA GLN A 365 -13.43 -14.45 8.46
C GLN A 365 -14.91 -14.12 8.57
N LYS A 366 -15.36 -13.19 7.76
CA LYS A 366 -16.77 -12.82 7.62
C LYS A 366 -17.51 -13.92 6.83
N PRO A 367 -18.66 -14.42 7.29
CA PRO A 367 -19.49 -15.31 6.49
C PRO A 367 -19.92 -14.66 5.18
N TYR A 368 -19.82 -15.38 4.07
CA TYR A 368 -20.10 -14.84 2.72
C TYR A 368 -21.57 -14.41 2.52
N ALA A 369 -22.51 -15.04 3.24
CA ALA A 369 -23.92 -14.71 3.19
C ALA A 369 -24.28 -13.33 3.82
N TYR A 370 -23.39 -12.72 4.63
CA TYR A 370 -23.67 -11.47 5.34
C TYR A 370 -23.04 -10.26 4.65
N VAL A 371 -23.54 -9.90 3.45
CA VAL A 371 -23.00 -8.75 2.70
C VAL A 371 -23.32 -7.39 3.37
N GLN A 372 -24.32 -7.31 4.27
CA GLN A 372 -24.85 -6.03 4.76
C GLN A 372 -24.92 -5.86 6.28
N GLN A 373 -24.05 -6.51 7.07
CA GLN A 373 -24.00 -6.15 8.49
C GLN A 373 -23.55 -4.70 8.69
N ARG A 374 -24.33 -3.94 9.48
CA ARG A 374 -24.04 -2.55 9.83
C ARG A 374 -22.68 -2.44 10.51
N ARG A 375 -21.66 -2.02 9.77
CA ARG A 375 -20.29 -1.82 10.25
C ARG A 375 -20.14 -0.50 11.03
N SER A 376 -21.18 0.33 11.00
CA SER A 376 -21.18 1.71 11.49
C SER A 376 -21.68 1.86 12.92
N VAL A 377 -21.97 0.77 13.63
CA VAL A 377 -22.46 0.80 15.01
C VAL A 377 -21.48 0.08 15.94
N PRO A 378 -21.38 0.53 17.21
CA PRO A 378 -20.64 -0.19 18.25
C PRO A 378 -21.18 -1.61 18.40
N ILE A 379 -20.31 -2.51 18.88
CA ILE A 379 -20.74 -3.87 19.23
C ILE A 379 -21.55 -3.84 20.52
N ASP A 380 -22.65 -4.56 20.52
CA ASP A 380 -23.39 -4.84 21.75
C ASP A 380 -23.00 -6.24 22.24
N ASN A 381 -22.32 -6.29 23.39
CA ASN A 381 -21.87 -7.52 24.02
C ASN A 381 -23.01 -8.53 24.29
N ALA A 382 -24.21 -8.05 24.52
CA ALA A 382 -25.36 -8.90 24.79
C ALA A 382 -25.86 -9.66 23.58
N THR A 383 -25.59 -9.12 22.37
CA THR A 383 -26.07 -9.71 21.12
C THR A 383 -25.07 -10.67 20.47
N VAL A 384 -23.81 -10.71 20.93
CA VAL A 384 -22.77 -11.60 20.38
C VAL A 384 -22.85 -12.97 21.03
N PRO A 385 -23.00 -14.07 20.28
CA PRO A 385 -22.94 -15.42 20.83
C PRO A 385 -21.64 -15.68 21.60
N ASP A 386 -21.73 -16.42 22.70
CA ASP A 386 -20.56 -16.72 23.55
C ASP A 386 -19.48 -17.51 22.80
N SER A 387 -19.86 -18.32 21.82
CA SER A 387 -18.92 -19.03 20.93
C SER A 387 -18.02 -18.11 20.07
N LEU A 388 -18.36 -16.83 19.96
CA LEU A 388 -17.58 -15.81 19.26
C LEU A 388 -16.86 -14.85 20.22
N LYS A 389 -16.93 -15.08 21.54
CA LYS A 389 -16.24 -14.30 22.56
C LYS A 389 -14.94 -15.00 22.97
N PHE A 390 -13.83 -14.31 22.86
CA PHE A 390 -12.50 -14.77 23.23
C PHE A 390 -11.92 -13.83 24.28
N LYS A 391 -10.93 -14.30 25.03
CA LYS A 391 -10.27 -13.50 26.06
C LYS A 391 -8.79 -13.33 25.75
N THR A 392 -8.30 -12.10 25.85
CA THR A 392 -6.87 -11.80 25.80
C THR A 392 -6.17 -12.25 27.10
N PRO A 393 -4.85 -12.28 27.17
CA PRO A 393 -4.11 -12.60 28.39
C PRO A 393 -4.47 -11.72 29.60
N LYS A 394 -4.86 -10.45 29.39
CA LYS A 394 -5.33 -9.56 30.47
C LYS A 394 -6.82 -9.66 30.74
N GLY A 395 -7.53 -10.60 30.10
CA GLY A 395 -8.96 -10.83 30.29
C GLY A 395 -9.89 -9.91 29.50
N LYS A 396 -9.38 -9.07 28.60
CA LYS A 396 -10.21 -8.27 27.70
C LYS A 396 -11.00 -9.19 26.76
N ILE A 397 -12.29 -8.92 26.56
CA ILE A 397 -13.13 -9.65 25.62
C ILE A 397 -12.88 -9.12 24.22
N VAL A 398 -12.59 -10.02 23.28
CA VAL A 398 -12.45 -9.77 21.84
C VAL A 398 -13.36 -10.71 21.06
N TYR A 399 -13.74 -10.33 19.83
CA TYR A 399 -14.82 -11.00 19.11
C TYR A 399 -14.32 -11.58 17.78
N GLY A 400 -14.80 -12.78 17.46
CA GLY A 400 -14.63 -13.46 16.18
C GLY A 400 -15.80 -13.22 15.21
N GLY A 401 -15.78 -13.96 14.10
CA GLY A 401 -16.91 -14.04 13.16
C GLY A 401 -17.08 -12.85 12.23
N GLY A 402 -16.04 -12.05 11.99
CA GLY A 402 -16.11 -11.05 10.92
C GLY A 402 -15.38 -9.73 11.18
N GLY A 403 -14.08 -9.75 11.04
CA GLY A 403 -13.19 -8.60 11.21
C GLY A 403 -12.79 -8.33 12.65
N ILE A 404 -11.90 -7.38 12.82
CA ILE A 404 -11.42 -6.89 14.10
C ILE A 404 -12.37 -5.78 14.58
N TYR A 405 -12.94 -5.94 15.78
CA TYR A 405 -13.71 -4.89 16.42
C TYR A 405 -12.78 -3.93 17.15
N PRO A 406 -12.97 -2.61 17.01
CA PRO A 406 -12.12 -1.63 17.66
C PRO A 406 -12.36 -1.61 19.18
N ASP A 407 -11.32 -1.24 19.92
CA ASP A 407 -11.40 -0.97 21.37
C ASP A 407 -12.07 0.40 21.64
N VAL A 408 -11.82 1.36 20.76
CA VAL A 408 -12.41 2.69 20.77
C VAL A 408 -13.17 2.90 19.45
N PHE A 409 -14.48 3.00 19.53
CA PHE A 409 -15.33 3.15 18.35
C PHE A 409 -15.41 4.61 17.92
N VAL A 410 -15.14 4.88 16.63
CA VAL A 410 -15.29 6.20 15.99
C VAL A 410 -16.39 6.12 14.94
N PRO A 411 -17.51 6.83 15.11
CA PRO A 411 -18.62 6.79 14.16
C PRO A 411 -18.27 7.41 12.81
N ILE A 412 -18.97 6.96 11.76
CA ILE A 412 -18.92 7.60 10.46
C ILE A 412 -19.91 8.78 10.41
N ASP A 413 -19.53 9.88 9.79
CA ASP A 413 -20.50 10.93 9.49
C ASP A 413 -21.38 10.49 8.30
N MET A 414 -22.65 10.19 8.61
CA MET A 414 -23.63 9.66 7.66
C MET A 414 -24.44 10.76 6.93
N LYS A 415 -24.08 12.02 7.11
CA LYS A 415 -24.80 13.10 6.42
C LYS A 415 -24.59 12.99 4.89
N PRO A 416 -25.64 13.12 4.09
CA PRO A 416 -25.55 13.07 2.62
C PRO A 416 -24.53 14.07 2.06
N GLU A 417 -24.44 15.26 2.65
CA GLU A 417 -23.50 16.30 2.23
C GLU A 417 -22.04 15.85 2.43
N SER A 418 -21.74 15.15 3.53
CA SER A 418 -20.40 14.61 3.82
C SER A 418 -20.02 13.52 2.83
N TYR A 419 -20.97 12.70 2.39
CA TYR A 419 -20.73 11.67 1.37
C TYR A 419 -20.31 12.31 0.04
N LEU A 420 -21.08 13.28 -0.47
CA LEU A 420 -20.76 13.98 -1.73
C LEU A 420 -19.40 14.68 -1.68
N VAL A 421 -19.08 15.28 -0.53
CA VAL A 421 -17.76 15.91 -0.33
C VAL A 421 -16.66 14.86 -0.36
N ASN A 422 -16.81 13.74 0.34
CA ASN A 422 -15.82 12.67 0.35
C ASN A 422 -15.62 12.07 -1.06
N GLU A 423 -16.68 11.88 -1.84
CA GLU A 423 -16.57 11.47 -3.24
C GLU A 423 -15.79 12.49 -4.08
N LEU A 424 -16.11 13.78 -3.95
CA LEU A 424 -15.35 14.82 -4.63
C LEU A 424 -13.86 14.77 -4.26
N LEU A 425 -13.57 14.66 -2.96
CA LEU A 425 -12.20 14.67 -2.46
C LEU A 425 -11.39 13.46 -2.92
N SER A 426 -12.04 12.30 -3.10
CA SER A 426 -11.41 11.06 -3.60
C SER A 426 -11.32 10.97 -5.12
N SER A 427 -12.09 11.78 -5.85
CA SER A 427 -12.18 11.73 -7.33
C SER A 427 -10.92 12.20 -8.07
N GLY A 428 -9.94 12.84 -7.37
CA GLY A 428 -8.79 13.47 -8.00
C GLY A 428 -9.06 14.83 -8.66
N LEU A 429 -10.32 15.28 -8.72
CA LEU A 429 -10.70 16.55 -9.36
C LEU A 429 -10.05 17.75 -8.69
N THR A 430 -9.83 17.70 -7.39
CA THR A 430 -9.15 18.78 -6.64
C THR A 430 -7.69 18.93 -7.06
N SER A 431 -6.97 17.81 -7.20
CA SER A 431 -5.58 17.80 -7.66
C SER A 431 -5.48 18.24 -9.12
N PHE A 432 -6.43 17.80 -9.96
CA PHE A 432 -6.50 18.24 -11.35
C PHE A 432 -6.79 19.75 -11.47
N PHE A 433 -7.73 20.27 -10.69
CA PHE A 433 -7.99 21.73 -10.63
C PHE A 433 -6.73 22.50 -10.22
N LEU A 434 -6.04 22.08 -9.17
CA LEU A 434 -4.82 22.73 -8.72
C LEU A 434 -3.75 22.72 -9.81
N PHE A 435 -3.59 21.61 -10.52
CA PHE A 435 -2.71 21.55 -11.68
C PHE A 435 -3.09 22.62 -12.72
N GLU A 436 -4.36 22.70 -13.15
CA GLU A 436 -4.81 23.71 -14.12
C GLU A 436 -4.62 25.14 -13.61
N TYR A 437 -4.91 25.36 -12.32
CA TYR A 437 -4.83 26.68 -11.70
C TYR A 437 -3.38 27.16 -11.61
N LEU A 438 -2.47 26.34 -11.13
CA LEU A 438 -1.04 26.66 -11.02
C LEU A 438 -0.38 26.81 -12.41
N ASP A 439 -0.79 26.03 -13.40
CA ASP A 439 -0.32 26.16 -14.77
C ASP A 439 -0.70 27.50 -15.42
N LYS A 440 -1.85 28.06 -15.01
CA LYS A 440 -2.32 29.39 -15.45
C LYS A 440 -1.73 30.55 -14.63
N HIS A 441 -1.28 30.27 -13.40
CA HIS A 441 -0.76 31.28 -12.47
C HIS A 441 0.66 30.94 -12.00
N PRO A 442 1.69 31.00 -12.89
CA PRO A 442 3.05 30.56 -12.57
C PRO A 442 3.68 31.27 -11.35
N ALA A 443 3.26 32.47 -11.03
CA ALA A 443 3.72 33.23 -9.86
C ALA A 443 3.42 32.50 -8.54
N LEU A 444 2.36 31.68 -8.49
CA LEU A 444 1.99 30.88 -7.33
C LEU A 444 2.88 29.66 -7.11
N ASN A 445 3.79 29.34 -8.04
CA ASN A 445 4.76 28.27 -7.85
C ASN A 445 5.91 28.66 -6.90
N ASN A 446 5.99 29.93 -6.47
CA ASN A 446 6.87 30.38 -5.39
C ASN A 446 6.26 29.95 -4.05
N LYS A 447 6.69 28.77 -3.57
CA LYS A 447 6.18 28.21 -2.32
C LYS A 447 6.60 29.04 -1.10
N PRO A 448 5.70 29.25 -0.12
CA PRO A 448 6.04 29.92 1.13
C PRO A 448 6.91 29.02 2.03
N TYR A 449 7.36 29.55 3.18
CA TYR A 449 8.01 28.72 4.19
C TYR A 449 7.05 27.65 4.72
N LYS A 450 7.58 26.43 4.94
CA LYS A 450 6.80 25.23 5.31
C LYS A 450 5.93 25.45 6.56
N ASN A 451 6.52 26.00 7.63
CA ASN A 451 5.79 26.20 8.90
C ASN A 451 4.67 27.22 8.77
N TYR A 452 4.92 28.34 8.05
CA TYR A 452 3.88 29.31 7.73
C TYR A 452 2.76 28.66 6.91
N PHE A 453 3.11 27.85 5.90
CA PHE A 453 2.11 27.18 5.09
C PHE A 453 1.22 26.24 5.92
N ILE A 454 1.80 25.44 6.81
CA ILE A 454 1.03 24.50 7.64
C ILE A 454 0.08 25.24 8.58
N ASN A 455 0.57 26.26 9.30
CA ASN A 455 -0.14 26.85 10.43
C ASN A 455 -1.00 28.07 10.05
N GLU A 456 -0.53 28.93 9.15
CA GLU A 456 -1.10 30.27 8.95
C GLU A 456 -1.65 30.50 7.54
N TYR A 457 -1.06 29.85 6.50
CA TYR A 457 -1.45 30.08 5.11
C TYR A 457 -2.93 29.76 4.89
N LYS A 458 -3.63 30.74 4.30
CA LYS A 458 -5.04 30.59 3.90
C LYS A 458 -5.12 30.47 2.38
N ILE A 459 -5.94 29.56 1.87
CA ILE A 459 -6.23 29.48 0.44
C ILE A 459 -6.87 30.80 -0.02
N PRO A 460 -6.34 31.45 -1.07
CA PRO A 460 -6.89 32.69 -1.59
C PRO A 460 -8.36 32.57 -2.01
N LYS A 461 -9.15 33.59 -1.77
CA LYS A 461 -10.58 33.64 -2.16
C LYS A 461 -10.77 33.42 -3.67
N GLU A 462 -9.86 33.95 -4.46
CA GLU A 462 -9.84 33.84 -5.92
C GLU A 462 -9.70 32.36 -6.35
N MET A 463 -8.85 31.59 -5.67
CA MET A 463 -8.68 30.17 -5.91
C MET A 463 -9.94 29.40 -5.54
N LEU A 464 -10.59 29.71 -4.41
CA LEU A 464 -11.86 29.08 -4.00
C LEU A 464 -12.99 29.38 -4.99
N THR A 465 -13.08 30.64 -5.46
CA THR A 465 -14.06 31.06 -6.47
C THR A 465 -13.81 30.34 -7.80
N ALA A 466 -12.56 30.24 -8.22
CA ALA A 466 -12.17 29.50 -9.42
C ALA A 466 -12.50 28.00 -9.29
N PHE A 467 -12.29 27.41 -8.11
CA PHE A 467 -12.66 26.01 -7.86
C PHE A 467 -14.17 25.78 -7.90
N ALA A 468 -14.94 26.69 -7.31
CA ALA A 468 -16.39 26.63 -7.37
C ALA A 468 -16.92 26.74 -8.83
N LYS A 469 -16.29 27.59 -9.65
CA LYS A 469 -16.57 27.67 -11.09
C LYS A 469 -16.21 26.37 -11.81
N PHE A 470 -15.02 25.83 -11.55
CA PHE A 470 -14.53 24.57 -12.14
C PHE A 470 -15.48 23.40 -11.88
N LEU A 471 -16.08 23.31 -10.69
CA LEU A 471 -17.08 22.30 -10.34
C LEU A 471 -18.39 22.53 -11.08
N ARG A 472 -18.90 23.77 -11.13
CA ARG A 472 -20.13 24.11 -11.86
C ARG A 472 -20.04 23.81 -13.34
N ASP A 473 -18.91 24.11 -13.98
CA ASP A 473 -18.66 23.81 -15.40
C ASP A 473 -18.72 22.30 -15.70
N ARG A 474 -18.53 21.46 -14.66
CA ARG A 474 -18.64 20.00 -14.69
C ARG A 474 -19.99 19.46 -14.15
N ARG A 475 -20.96 20.33 -13.92
CA ARG A 475 -22.28 20.03 -13.36
C ARG A 475 -22.23 19.40 -11.97
N ILE A 476 -21.18 19.69 -11.18
CA ILE A 476 -21.03 19.26 -9.79
C ILE A 476 -21.50 20.41 -8.88
N SER A 477 -22.59 20.15 -8.15
CA SER A 477 -23.17 21.13 -7.21
C SER A 477 -22.76 20.79 -5.79
N ILE A 478 -22.05 21.67 -5.12
CA ILE A 478 -21.65 21.53 -3.72
C ILE A 478 -22.00 22.81 -2.96
N ASN A 479 -22.55 22.64 -1.77
CA ASN A 479 -22.85 23.76 -0.88
C ASN A 479 -21.58 24.22 -0.16
N PHE A 480 -20.92 25.27 -0.67
CA PHE A 480 -19.71 25.83 -0.08
C PHE A 480 -19.95 26.49 1.30
N ALA A 481 -21.19 26.92 1.60
CA ALA A 481 -21.48 27.49 2.92
C ALA A 481 -21.40 26.41 4.02
N LYS A 482 -21.84 25.19 3.71
CA LYS A 482 -21.79 24.04 4.64
C LYS A 482 -20.44 23.31 4.61
N ASN A 483 -19.85 23.12 3.44
CA ASN A 483 -18.70 22.23 3.23
C ASN A 483 -17.39 22.98 2.93
N GLY A 484 -17.41 24.29 2.91
CA GLY A 484 -16.26 25.12 2.52
C GLY A 484 -15.00 24.88 3.37
N LYS A 485 -15.16 24.56 4.66
CA LYS A 485 -14.05 24.24 5.56
C LYS A 485 -13.30 22.99 5.11
N ASP A 486 -14.01 21.90 4.83
CA ASP A 486 -13.41 20.62 4.42
C ASP A 486 -12.80 20.71 3.03
N ILE A 487 -13.48 21.38 2.10
CA ILE A 487 -12.98 21.65 0.75
C ILE A 487 -11.70 22.48 0.81
N THR A 488 -11.68 23.56 1.61
CA THR A 488 -10.50 24.43 1.77
C THR A 488 -9.33 23.68 2.39
N LYS A 489 -9.58 22.86 3.42
CA LYS A 489 -8.58 22.00 4.05
C LYS A 489 -7.98 21.03 3.03
N HIS A 490 -8.81 20.40 2.21
CA HIS A 490 -8.37 19.44 1.19
C HIS A 490 -7.57 20.12 0.06
N LEU A 491 -8.03 21.28 -0.44
CA LEU A 491 -7.27 22.09 -1.39
C LEU A 491 -5.90 22.47 -0.83
N LYS A 492 -5.85 22.91 0.44
CA LYS A 492 -4.59 23.23 1.11
C LYS A 492 -3.68 22.00 1.24
N ALA A 493 -4.24 20.84 1.58
CA ALA A 493 -3.48 19.61 1.69
C ALA A 493 -2.85 19.19 0.34
N ASN A 494 -3.64 19.20 -0.73
CA ASN A 494 -3.14 18.86 -2.07
C ASN A 494 -2.13 19.91 -2.60
N LEU A 495 -2.31 21.18 -2.26
CA LEU A 495 -1.32 22.20 -2.56
C LEU A 495 -0.02 21.98 -1.77
N GLY A 496 -0.13 21.52 -0.52
CA GLY A 496 0.99 21.12 0.32
C GLY A 496 1.76 19.93 -0.25
N GLU A 497 1.06 18.96 -0.85
CA GLU A 497 1.69 17.86 -1.58
C GLU A 497 2.50 18.35 -2.79
N ILE A 498 1.92 19.24 -3.59
CA ILE A 498 2.58 19.81 -4.78
C ILE A 498 3.80 20.67 -4.41
N TRP A 499 3.68 21.50 -3.40
CA TRP A 499 4.74 22.44 -3.02
C TRP A 499 5.83 21.84 -2.14
N PHE A 500 5.50 20.83 -1.35
CA PHE A 500 6.41 20.23 -0.37
C PHE A 500 6.49 18.71 -0.55
N ASN A 501 5.61 17.96 0.11
CA ASN A 501 5.54 16.50 0.05
C ASN A 501 4.27 15.95 0.72
N GLU A 502 4.12 14.62 0.70
CA GLU A 502 3.00 13.91 1.32
C GLU A 502 2.91 14.11 2.84
N ASN A 503 4.05 14.29 3.54
CA ASN A 503 4.02 14.53 4.99
C ASN A 503 3.27 15.82 5.33
N VAL A 504 3.53 16.90 4.57
CA VAL A 504 2.82 18.18 4.75
C VAL A 504 1.33 18.05 4.42
N ALA A 505 1.02 17.32 3.35
CA ALA A 505 -0.37 17.03 2.99
C ALA A 505 -1.08 16.24 4.09
N GLY A 506 -0.44 15.20 4.63
CA GLY A 506 -0.93 14.37 5.73
C GLY A 506 -1.20 15.20 7.00
N MET A 507 -0.25 16.04 7.40
CA MET A 507 -0.42 16.96 8.54
C MET A 507 -1.68 17.82 8.40
N ILE A 508 -1.93 18.36 7.21
CA ILE A 508 -3.09 19.23 6.97
C ILE A 508 -4.38 18.41 6.90
N ARG A 509 -4.39 17.26 6.20
CA ARG A 509 -5.57 16.39 6.11
C ARG A 509 -6.04 15.92 7.48
N ASN A 510 -5.11 15.66 8.37
CA ASN A 510 -5.37 15.11 9.71
C ASN A 510 -5.69 16.18 10.78
N GLN A 511 -5.69 17.47 10.45
CA GLN A 511 -6.16 18.50 11.38
C GLN A 511 -7.65 18.28 11.71
N GLY A 512 -7.98 18.06 12.99
CA GLY A 512 -9.34 17.78 13.46
C GLY A 512 -9.86 16.40 13.04
N ASP A 513 -8.97 15.42 12.84
CA ASP A 513 -9.35 14.03 12.60
C ASP A 513 -9.79 13.38 13.92
N LEU A 514 -11.05 12.95 13.98
CA LEU A 514 -11.67 12.39 15.19
C LEU A 514 -10.92 11.16 15.72
N TYR A 515 -10.33 10.33 14.86
CA TYR A 515 -9.56 9.16 15.31
C TYR A 515 -8.28 9.57 16.05
N ILE A 516 -7.61 10.60 15.55
CA ILE A 516 -6.41 11.15 16.20
C ILE A 516 -6.78 11.84 17.50
N GLU A 517 -7.90 12.56 17.53
CA GLU A 517 -8.41 13.20 18.76
C GLU A 517 -8.73 12.16 19.84
N GLU A 518 -9.33 11.02 19.49
CA GLU A 518 -9.56 9.90 20.42
C GLU A 518 -8.23 9.31 20.94
N CYS A 519 -7.22 9.15 20.10
CA CYS A 519 -5.89 8.72 20.55
C CYS A 519 -5.26 9.72 21.54
N LEU A 520 -5.37 11.02 21.25
CA LEU A 520 -4.89 12.08 22.15
C LEU A 520 -5.67 12.11 23.46
N HIS A 521 -6.99 11.84 23.41
CA HIS A 521 -7.81 11.72 24.61
C HIS A 521 -7.38 10.55 25.48
N TYR A 522 -7.10 9.40 24.89
CA TYR A 522 -6.64 8.20 25.57
C TYR A 522 -5.28 8.37 26.29
N LEU A 523 -4.39 9.21 25.72
CA LEU A 523 -3.07 9.50 26.30
C LEU A 523 -3.12 10.50 27.47
N LYS A 524 -4.24 11.23 27.65
CA LYS A 524 -4.37 12.15 28.79
C LYS A 524 -4.51 11.36 30.09
N PRO A 525 -3.79 11.72 31.17
CA PRO A 525 -4.00 11.08 32.46
C PRO A 525 -5.47 11.23 32.89
N PRO A 526 -6.04 10.23 33.56
CA PRO A 526 -7.41 10.31 34.05
C PRO A 526 -7.54 11.56 34.93
N LYS A 527 -8.50 12.44 34.62
CA LYS A 527 -8.82 13.56 35.51
C LYS A 527 -9.21 12.96 36.86
N HIS A 528 -8.43 13.22 37.91
CA HIS A 528 -8.82 12.93 39.27
C HIS A 528 -10.10 13.71 39.53
N THR A 529 -11.26 13.06 39.45
CA THR A 529 -12.49 13.55 40.03
C THR A 529 -12.29 13.55 41.53
N SER A 530 -11.96 14.70 42.10
CA SER A 530 -12.00 14.92 43.53
C SER A 530 -13.47 14.76 43.97
N THR A 531 -13.80 13.58 44.46
CA THR A 531 -15.06 13.35 45.19
C THR A 531 -14.99 14.18 46.46
N THR A 532 -15.45 15.40 46.39
CA THR A 532 -15.78 16.21 47.59
C THR A 532 -16.89 15.48 48.32
N LYS A 533 -16.55 14.71 49.37
CA LYS A 533 -17.51 14.19 50.33
C LYS A 533 -18.24 15.38 50.95
N LYS A 534 -19.46 15.67 50.50
CA LYS A 534 -20.39 16.53 51.25
C LYS A 534 -20.69 15.85 52.57
N LYS A 535 -20.06 16.34 53.64
CA LYS A 535 -20.48 16.03 55.03
C LYS A 535 -21.91 16.52 55.23
N HIS A 536 -22.87 15.62 55.28
CA HIS A 536 -24.18 15.94 55.82
C HIS A 536 -24.02 16.26 57.31
N LYS A 537 -24.12 17.53 57.66
CA LYS A 537 -24.41 17.96 59.05
C LYS A 537 -25.82 17.49 59.40
N LYS A 538 -25.95 16.53 60.29
CA LYS A 538 -27.17 16.29 61.00
C LYS A 538 -27.34 17.44 61.98
N THR A 539 -28.43 18.20 61.85
CA THR A 539 -28.93 19.12 62.88
C THR A 539 -30.06 18.38 63.63
N TYR A 540 -29.98 18.38 64.92
CA TYR A 540 -30.99 17.89 65.85
C TYR A 540 -32.22 18.78 65.80
#